data_325778706ed52e5bece285e85dc815c2
#
_entry.id   325778706ed52e5bece285e85dc815c2
#
_cell.length_a   1.000
_cell.length_b   1.000
_cell.length_c   1.000
_cell.angle_alpha   90.00
_cell.angle_beta   90.00
_cell.angle_gamma   90.00
#
_symmetry.space_group_name_H-M   'P 1'
#
loop_
_entity.id
_entity.type
_entity.pdbx_description
1 polymer ?
#
loop_
_entity_poly.entity_id
_entity_poly.type
_entity_poly.pdbx_seq_one_letter_code
_entity_poly.pdbx_strand_id
1 'polypeptide(L)'
;MIERIQKFKNIFKGLERAHGCTKVATPTENGVKVKGQSFVVRQPVTDDLWLKHLQGSQSLGIIPINEDNQCVWGCVDIDSYAGFDHKKLIDKIKQFNLPLVVCRSKSGGAHVFLFSEKPVDAERMRDKLTEIKTLLGYGGSEVFPKQIKLKSQDDTGNFLNLPYFNGDDTTRYAFKDDGTAATLEEFYEIFSNKKQLYVDLVKVQRPQSEFSDGPPCIELMAINKIPEGGRNNAMFHYGVYAKKKWPSEWKSRLTMFNISASETPLSESEIDIIKRQHDKKEWGYKCNDTPMCNLCDKKLCKTRKYGIGEELVFPLLADLQKIKLEKPYYYLNVDGERLHLENVKYLKQQSLFQEACMEQLDFKPPTVKPRDWDMIINPLMKNHEPVEPPEGVTTADQLRNHLEEFCLNRHIGSDVTDLKKGGVWTSGGYHHFVFSMFYSKFLVRQRWEINYQRTAQMLKDHCNCDDKKRVGKERISVFTIKQFDKKKDDYVQKELKPKDVF
;
A
#
# COMPACT_ATOMS: atom_id res chain seq x y z
N MET A 1 -26.75 -34.57 24.95
CA MET A 1 -26.99 -33.29 24.22
C MET A 1 -26.05 -32.16 24.69
N ILE A 2 -25.93 -31.87 25.97
CA ILE A 2 -25.05 -30.81 26.50
C ILE A 2 -23.57 -31.01 26.09
N GLU A 3 -23.05 -32.22 26.18
CA GLU A 3 -21.69 -32.56 25.80
C GLU A 3 -21.42 -32.29 24.29
N ARG A 4 -22.36 -32.66 23.41
CA ARG A 4 -22.30 -32.42 21.97
C ARG A 4 -22.22 -30.91 21.66
N ILE A 5 -23.04 -30.10 22.32
CA ILE A 5 -23.04 -28.64 22.19
C ILE A 5 -21.70 -28.06 22.63
N GLN A 6 -21.17 -28.54 23.76
CA GLN A 6 -19.89 -28.05 24.29
C GLN A 6 -18.71 -28.40 23.38
N LYS A 7 -18.70 -29.61 22.79
CA LYS A 7 -17.70 -30.00 21.78
C LYS A 7 -17.79 -29.09 20.56
N PHE A 8 -18.99 -28.86 20.01
CA PHE A 8 -19.21 -28.01 18.85
C PHE A 8 -18.80 -26.56 19.09
N LYS A 9 -19.20 -25.99 20.24
CA LYS A 9 -18.80 -24.65 20.70
C LYS A 9 -17.28 -24.52 20.81
N ASN A 10 -16.60 -25.52 21.35
CA ASN A 10 -15.15 -25.52 21.51
C ASN A 10 -14.40 -25.53 20.17
N ILE A 11 -14.96 -26.19 19.14
CA ILE A 11 -14.37 -26.23 17.78
C ILE A 11 -14.47 -24.85 17.11
N PHE A 12 -15.63 -24.19 17.22
CA PHE A 12 -15.93 -22.95 16.52
C PHE A 12 -15.84 -21.71 17.41
N LYS A 13 -14.93 -21.70 18.39
CA LYS A 13 -14.67 -20.50 19.20
C LYS A 13 -14.29 -19.30 18.34
N GLY A 14 -14.76 -18.11 18.71
CA GLY A 14 -14.46 -16.87 18.02
C GLY A 14 -14.82 -15.68 18.91
N LEU A 15 -15.31 -14.59 18.31
CA LEU A 15 -15.74 -13.40 19.04
C LEU A 15 -16.99 -13.72 19.88
N GLU A 16 -16.90 -13.50 21.20
CA GLU A 16 -18.00 -13.87 22.11
C GLU A 16 -19.08 -12.80 22.22
N ARG A 17 -18.76 -11.51 22.01
CA ARG A 17 -19.69 -10.38 22.17
C ARG A 17 -20.62 -10.12 21.00
N ALA A 18 -20.45 -10.85 19.88
CA ALA A 18 -21.27 -10.69 18.69
C ALA A 18 -21.34 -11.99 17.88
N HIS A 19 -22.43 -12.17 17.15
CA HIS A 19 -22.63 -13.33 16.29
C HIS A 19 -23.37 -12.97 15.00
N GLY A 20 -23.30 -13.84 14.02
CA GLY A 20 -24.06 -13.74 12.78
C GLY A 20 -25.43 -14.41 12.90
N CYS A 21 -26.43 -13.80 12.31
CA CYS A 21 -27.74 -14.38 12.12
C CYS A 21 -28.15 -14.30 10.65
N THR A 22 -28.71 -15.37 10.12
CA THR A 22 -29.30 -15.38 8.78
C THR A 22 -30.77 -15.69 8.86
N LYS A 23 -31.62 -14.71 8.55
CA LYS A 23 -33.07 -14.93 8.39
C LYS A 23 -33.33 -15.48 7.00
N VAL A 24 -33.92 -16.66 6.94
CA VAL A 24 -34.42 -17.21 5.68
C VAL A 24 -35.83 -16.62 5.52
N ALA A 25 -36.04 -15.82 4.46
CA ALA A 25 -37.39 -15.37 4.15
C ALA A 25 -38.22 -16.57 3.70
N THR A 26 -39.47 -16.60 4.12
CA THR A 26 -40.46 -17.62 3.72
C THR A 26 -40.51 -17.68 2.17
N PRO A 27 -40.53 -18.89 1.55
CA PRO A 27 -40.68 -18.99 0.10
C PRO A 27 -41.97 -18.32 -0.35
N THR A 28 -41.88 -17.40 -1.31
CA THR A 28 -43.05 -16.91 -2.01
C THR A 28 -43.58 -18.01 -2.92
N GLU A 29 -44.90 -18.14 -3.10
CA GLU A 29 -45.59 -19.18 -3.87
C GLU A 29 -45.14 -19.36 -5.33
N ASN A 30 -44.26 -18.46 -5.84
CA ASN A 30 -43.80 -18.43 -7.25
C ASN A 30 -42.38 -18.95 -7.46
N GLY A 31 -41.76 -19.70 -6.54
CA GLY A 31 -40.49 -20.38 -6.78
C GLY A 31 -39.28 -19.48 -6.94
N VAL A 32 -39.37 -18.17 -6.73
CA VAL A 32 -38.26 -17.21 -6.81
C VAL A 32 -37.39 -17.35 -5.55
N LYS A 33 -36.10 -17.55 -5.75
CA LYS A 33 -35.08 -17.70 -4.71
C LYS A 33 -35.04 -16.44 -3.83
N VAL A 34 -35.62 -16.49 -2.63
CA VAL A 34 -35.60 -15.37 -1.70
C VAL A 34 -34.21 -15.27 -1.09
N LYS A 35 -33.51 -14.14 -1.32
CA LYS A 35 -32.24 -13.82 -0.67
C LYS A 35 -32.42 -13.73 0.83
N GLY A 36 -31.83 -14.67 1.58
CA GLY A 36 -31.74 -14.55 3.04
C GLY A 36 -30.95 -13.30 3.42
N GLN A 37 -31.47 -12.53 4.38
CA GLN A 37 -30.73 -11.40 4.95
C GLN A 37 -29.79 -11.88 6.04
N SER A 38 -28.49 -11.64 5.88
CA SER A 38 -27.46 -11.93 6.86
C SER A 38 -27.02 -10.64 7.55
N PHE A 39 -27.00 -10.62 8.88
CA PHE A 39 -26.60 -9.45 9.68
C PHE A 39 -25.86 -9.87 10.95
N VAL A 40 -25.05 -8.98 11.48
CA VAL A 40 -24.35 -9.16 12.75
C VAL A 40 -25.26 -8.71 13.88
N VAL A 41 -25.43 -9.56 14.89
CA VAL A 41 -26.11 -9.27 16.15
C VAL A 41 -25.04 -8.96 17.19
N ARG A 42 -25.09 -7.74 17.76
CA ARG A 42 -24.16 -7.28 18.80
C ARG A 42 -24.65 -7.67 20.19
N GLN A 43 -24.72 -8.96 20.40
CA GLN A 43 -25.10 -9.59 21.66
C GLN A 43 -24.22 -10.83 21.87
N PRO A 44 -23.94 -11.20 23.11
CA PRO A 44 -23.11 -12.37 23.42
C PRO A 44 -23.62 -13.66 22.79
N VAL A 45 -22.69 -14.53 22.43
CA VAL A 45 -22.98 -15.88 21.95
C VAL A 45 -23.35 -16.76 23.14
N THR A 46 -24.64 -17.07 23.32
CA THR A 46 -25.13 -17.87 24.43
C THR A 46 -25.21 -19.35 24.09
N ASP A 47 -25.19 -20.23 25.10
CA ASP A 47 -25.35 -21.67 24.89
C ASP A 47 -26.71 -22.04 24.25
N ASP A 48 -27.73 -21.22 24.47
CA ASP A 48 -29.05 -21.35 23.81
C ASP A 48 -28.95 -21.17 22.29
N LEU A 49 -28.12 -20.27 21.80
CA LEU A 49 -27.87 -20.09 20.35
C LEU A 49 -27.21 -21.32 19.71
N TRP A 50 -26.27 -21.93 20.40
CA TRP A 50 -25.63 -23.17 19.95
C TRP A 50 -26.63 -24.32 19.91
N LEU A 51 -27.48 -24.45 20.96
CA LEU A 51 -28.54 -25.43 21.00
C LEU A 51 -29.53 -25.25 19.85
N LYS A 52 -30.02 -24.00 19.66
CA LYS A 52 -31.00 -23.68 18.60
C LYS A 52 -30.40 -23.95 17.20
N HIS A 53 -29.11 -23.73 17.00
CA HIS A 53 -28.45 -24.05 15.75
C HIS A 53 -28.47 -25.55 15.47
N LEU A 54 -28.04 -26.37 16.41
CA LEU A 54 -28.04 -27.84 16.25
C LEU A 54 -29.43 -28.47 16.21
N GLN A 55 -30.44 -27.77 16.71
CA GLN A 55 -31.87 -28.16 16.63
C GLN A 55 -32.57 -27.62 15.35
N GLY A 56 -31.90 -26.84 14.52
CA GLY A 56 -32.49 -26.31 13.30
C GLY A 56 -33.46 -25.14 13.48
N SER A 57 -33.62 -24.59 14.70
CA SER A 57 -34.56 -23.51 14.96
C SER A 57 -33.99 -22.13 14.64
N GLN A 58 -32.66 -21.90 14.79
CA GLN A 58 -32.02 -20.63 14.48
C GLN A 58 -30.58 -20.86 13.98
N SER A 59 -30.27 -20.42 12.78
CA SER A 59 -28.92 -20.53 12.23
C SER A 59 -27.96 -19.59 12.95
N LEU A 60 -26.80 -20.11 13.36
CA LEU A 60 -25.74 -19.38 14.03
C LEU A 60 -24.55 -19.17 13.07
N GLY A 61 -24.05 -17.93 13.02
CA GLY A 61 -22.78 -17.58 12.39
C GLY A 61 -21.78 -17.13 13.45
N ILE A 62 -20.53 -17.54 13.34
CA ILE A 62 -19.47 -17.15 14.26
C ILE A 62 -18.42 -16.32 13.53
N ILE A 63 -17.93 -15.31 14.22
CA ILE A 63 -16.83 -14.44 13.78
C ILE A 63 -15.55 -15.10 14.27
N PRO A 64 -14.65 -15.56 13.37
CA PRO A 64 -13.52 -16.40 13.81
C PRO A 64 -12.47 -15.62 14.62
N ILE A 65 -12.27 -14.33 14.35
CA ILE A 65 -11.32 -13.49 15.10
C ILE A 65 -11.88 -13.13 16.48
N ASN A 66 -11.09 -13.31 17.54
CA ASN A 66 -11.43 -12.98 18.92
C ASN A 66 -10.94 -11.58 19.32
N GLU A 67 -11.14 -11.19 20.59
CA GLU A 67 -10.73 -9.88 21.14
C GLU A 67 -9.20 -9.65 21.07
N ASP A 68 -8.41 -10.72 21.11
CA ASP A 68 -6.94 -10.67 21.03
C ASP A 68 -6.43 -10.67 19.60
N ASN A 69 -7.31 -10.53 18.60
CA ASN A 69 -7.03 -10.64 17.17
C ASN A 69 -6.47 -12.03 16.77
N GLN A 70 -6.85 -13.05 17.50
CA GLN A 70 -6.45 -14.44 17.27
C GLN A 70 -7.66 -15.28 16.86
N CYS A 71 -7.40 -16.47 16.29
CA CYS A 71 -8.43 -17.44 15.96
C CYS A 71 -7.90 -18.86 16.14
N VAL A 72 -8.80 -19.82 16.35
CA VAL A 72 -8.52 -21.25 16.43
C VAL A 72 -9.00 -22.00 15.18
N TRP A 73 -9.67 -21.32 14.28
CA TRP A 73 -10.09 -21.85 12.98
C TRP A 73 -10.15 -20.73 11.95
N GLY A 74 -10.05 -21.13 10.70
CA GLY A 74 -10.32 -20.29 9.56
C GLY A 74 -10.95 -21.10 8.44
N CYS A 75 -11.45 -20.43 7.41
CA CYS A 75 -12.21 -21.05 6.35
C CYS A 75 -11.94 -20.39 5.00
N VAL A 76 -11.80 -21.19 3.95
CA VAL A 76 -11.97 -20.74 2.57
C VAL A 76 -13.43 -20.98 2.18
N ASP A 77 -14.14 -19.93 1.83
CA ASP A 77 -15.54 -19.98 1.39
C ASP A 77 -15.59 -20.03 -0.14
N ILE A 78 -15.89 -21.19 -0.67
CA ILE A 78 -15.98 -21.45 -2.11
C ILE A 78 -17.43 -21.36 -2.54
N ASP A 79 -17.81 -20.20 -3.08
CA ASP A 79 -19.11 -19.99 -3.69
C ASP A 79 -19.15 -20.64 -5.08
N SER A 80 -20.01 -21.62 -5.24
CA SER A 80 -20.34 -22.21 -6.54
C SER A 80 -21.83 -22.56 -6.55
N TYR A 81 -22.52 -22.13 -7.58
CA TYR A 81 -23.99 -22.22 -7.66
C TYR A 81 -24.50 -23.32 -8.57
N ALA A 82 -23.65 -23.99 -9.32
CA ALA A 82 -24.05 -25.05 -10.23
C ALA A 82 -23.06 -26.23 -10.18
N GLY A 83 -23.52 -27.34 -9.62
CA GLY A 83 -22.82 -28.65 -9.77
C GLY A 83 -21.39 -28.70 -9.21
N PHE A 84 -21.15 -28.13 -8.01
CA PHE A 84 -19.83 -28.18 -7.38
C PHE A 84 -19.39 -29.61 -7.04
N ASP A 85 -18.27 -30.03 -7.58
CA ASP A 85 -17.69 -31.37 -7.33
C ASP A 85 -16.86 -31.38 -6.05
N HIS A 86 -17.50 -31.69 -4.93
CA HIS A 86 -16.85 -31.80 -3.62
C HIS A 86 -15.83 -32.94 -3.60
N LYS A 87 -16.06 -34.05 -4.32
CA LYS A 87 -15.14 -35.18 -4.38
C LYS A 87 -13.81 -34.80 -5.02
N LYS A 88 -13.87 -34.07 -6.14
CA LYS A 88 -12.68 -33.53 -6.82
C LYS A 88 -11.86 -32.61 -5.88
N LEU A 89 -12.54 -31.77 -5.07
CA LEU A 89 -11.87 -30.93 -4.07
C LEU A 89 -11.21 -31.77 -2.96
N ILE A 90 -11.91 -32.79 -2.42
CA ILE A 90 -11.38 -33.67 -1.40
C ILE A 90 -10.17 -34.43 -1.91
N ASP A 91 -10.21 -34.95 -3.13
CA ASP A 91 -9.10 -35.68 -3.74
C ASP A 91 -7.86 -34.78 -3.93
N LYS A 92 -8.05 -33.50 -4.28
CA LYS A 92 -6.96 -32.51 -4.32
C LYS A 92 -6.38 -32.26 -2.91
N ILE A 93 -7.21 -32.10 -1.91
CA ILE A 93 -6.78 -31.90 -0.52
C ILE A 93 -5.92 -33.09 -0.07
N LYS A 94 -6.31 -34.34 -0.41
CA LYS A 94 -5.53 -35.54 -0.15
C LYS A 94 -4.22 -35.56 -0.93
N GLN A 95 -4.27 -35.26 -2.24
CA GLN A 95 -3.08 -35.22 -3.10
C GLN A 95 -1.98 -34.31 -2.54
N PHE A 96 -2.37 -33.17 -1.95
CA PHE A 96 -1.44 -32.24 -1.33
C PHE A 96 -1.22 -32.49 0.18
N ASN A 97 -1.77 -33.57 0.71
CA ASN A 97 -1.70 -33.92 2.14
C ASN A 97 -2.05 -32.75 3.08
N LEU A 98 -3.12 -32.03 2.76
CA LEU A 98 -3.56 -30.87 3.55
C LEU A 98 -4.52 -31.30 4.67
N PRO A 99 -4.34 -30.79 5.91
CA PRO A 99 -5.19 -31.15 7.05
C PRO A 99 -6.49 -30.32 7.09
N LEU A 100 -7.27 -30.39 6.02
CA LEU A 100 -8.46 -29.57 5.85
C LEU A 100 -9.73 -30.40 6.02
N VAL A 101 -10.78 -29.77 6.54
CA VAL A 101 -12.13 -30.33 6.63
C VAL A 101 -13.03 -29.62 5.65
N VAL A 102 -13.67 -30.36 4.76
CA VAL A 102 -14.60 -29.83 3.76
C VAL A 102 -16.01 -30.00 4.27
N CYS A 103 -16.76 -28.92 4.37
CA CYS A 103 -18.20 -28.94 4.65
C CYS A 103 -18.97 -28.37 3.45
N ARG A 104 -20.16 -28.90 3.20
CA ARG A 104 -21.06 -28.36 2.19
C ARG A 104 -21.62 -27.02 2.69
N SER A 105 -21.51 -25.97 1.88
CA SER A 105 -22.08 -24.67 2.21
C SER A 105 -23.61 -24.64 1.98
N LYS A 106 -24.31 -23.63 2.52
CA LYS A 106 -25.75 -23.46 2.33
C LYS A 106 -26.14 -23.38 0.86
N SER A 107 -25.34 -22.75 0.03
CA SER A 107 -25.58 -22.55 -1.41
C SER A 107 -25.20 -23.75 -2.29
N GLY A 108 -24.60 -24.79 -1.70
CA GLY A 108 -24.13 -25.96 -2.43
C GLY A 108 -22.65 -25.93 -2.83
N GLY A 109 -21.93 -24.83 -2.54
CA GLY A 109 -20.48 -24.74 -2.61
C GLY A 109 -19.81 -25.42 -1.40
N ALA A 110 -18.60 -25.00 -1.04
CA ALA A 110 -17.83 -25.60 0.04
C ALA A 110 -17.25 -24.59 1.01
N HIS A 111 -17.35 -24.89 2.31
CA HIS A 111 -16.54 -24.30 3.36
C HIS A 111 -15.36 -25.22 3.66
N VAL A 112 -14.15 -24.76 3.43
CA VAL A 112 -12.92 -25.54 3.65
C VAL A 112 -12.23 -25.02 4.91
N PHE A 113 -12.37 -25.77 6.00
CA PHE A 113 -11.87 -25.36 7.31
C PHE A 113 -10.45 -25.83 7.55
N LEU A 114 -9.66 -24.93 8.18
CA LEU A 114 -8.39 -25.27 8.82
C LEU A 114 -8.53 -24.96 10.31
N PHE A 115 -8.21 -25.95 11.15
CA PHE A 115 -8.32 -25.86 12.60
C PHE A 115 -6.95 -25.84 13.27
N SER A 116 -6.80 -25.01 14.29
CA SER A 116 -5.63 -24.92 15.15
C SER A 116 -6.00 -25.24 16.61
N GLU A 117 -5.21 -26.06 17.28
CA GLU A 117 -5.42 -26.35 18.70
C GLU A 117 -5.08 -25.15 19.57
N LYS A 118 -4.00 -24.44 19.23
CA LYS A 118 -3.60 -23.21 19.89
C LYS A 118 -4.11 -22.00 19.10
N PRO A 119 -4.52 -20.91 19.79
CA PRO A 119 -4.85 -19.65 19.13
C PRO A 119 -3.66 -19.16 18.30
N VAL A 120 -3.91 -18.66 17.11
CA VAL A 120 -2.94 -18.05 16.20
C VAL A 120 -3.44 -16.68 15.73
N ASP A 121 -2.52 -15.80 15.40
CA ASP A 121 -2.87 -14.48 14.87
C ASP A 121 -3.75 -14.62 13.62
N ALA A 122 -4.81 -13.83 13.54
CA ALA A 122 -5.75 -13.86 12.42
C ALA A 122 -5.06 -13.61 11.07
N GLU A 123 -3.98 -12.84 11.05
CA GLU A 123 -3.15 -12.61 9.87
C GLU A 123 -2.47 -13.89 9.39
N ARG A 124 -1.86 -14.65 10.30
CA ARG A 124 -1.18 -15.92 9.97
C ARG A 124 -2.17 -16.97 9.45
N MET A 125 -3.33 -17.09 10.09
CA MET A 125 -4.40 -17.97 9.61
C MET A 125 -4.83 -17.60 8.19
N ARG A 126 -5.08 -16.30 7.95
CA ARG A 126 -5.51 -15.77 6.65
C ARG A 126 -4.44 -15.99 5.57
N ASP A 127 -3.17 -15.74 5.89
CA ASP A 127 -2.07 -15.92 4.95
C ASP A 127 -1.92 -17.40 4.56
N LYS A 128 -1.99 -18.33 5.54
CA LYS A 128 -1.94 -19.78 5.30
C LYS A 128 -3.12 -20.24 4.43
N LEU A 129 -4.33 -19.83 4.73
CA LEU A 129 -5.51 -20.16 3.92
C LEU A 129 -5.44 -19.54 2.51
N THR A 130 -4.82 -18.38 2.36
CA THR A 130 -4.61 -17.75 1.04
C THR A 130 -3.61 -18.56 0.21
N GLU A 131 -2.56 -19.07 0.82
CA GLU A 131 -1.62 -20.02 0.18
C GLU A 131 -2.34 -21.30 -0.27
N ILE A 132 -3.12 -21.89 0.63
CA ILE A 132 -3.86 -23.14 0.40
C ILE A 132 -4.91 -22.97 -0.71
N LYS A 133 -5.75 -21.94 -0.65
CA LYS A 133 -6.80 -21.72 -1.68
C LYS A 133 -6.21 -21.55 -3.07
N THR A 134 -5.05 -20.90 -3.15
CA THR A 134 -4.35 -20.70 -4.42
C THR A 134 -3.83 -22.04 -4.97
N LEU A 135 -3.23 -22.88 -4.12
CA LEU A 135 -2.79 -24.22 -4.48
C LEU A 135 -3.94 -25.10 -5.00
N LEU A 136 -5.10 -25.02 -4.33
CA LEU A 136 -6.30 -25.77 -4.71
C LEU A 136 -7.00 -25.25 -5.97
N GLY A 137 -6.62 -24.06 -6.47
CA GLY A 137 -7.21 -23.45 -7.66
C GLY A 137 -8.40 -22.51 -7.38
N TYR A 138 -8.59 -22.10 -6.13
CA TYR A 138 -9.69 -21.25 -5.68
C TYR A 138 -9.22 -19.87 -5.21
N GLY A 139 -8.19 -19.32 -5.83
CA GLY A 139 -7.58 -18.02 -5.45
C GLY A 139 -8.56 -16.85 -5.35
N GLY A 140 -9.67 -16.87 -6.10
CA GLY A 140 -10.73 -15.86 -6.04
C GLY A 140 -11.69 -15.99 -4.85
N SER A 141 -11.65 -17.12 -4.11
CA SER A 141 -12.57 -17.39 -2.99
C SER A 141 -12.29 -16.51 -1.78
N GLU A 142 -13.33 -16.24 -0.98
CA GLU A 142 -13.19 -15.49 0.26
C GLU A 142 -12.48 -16.32 1.34
N VAL A 143 -11.78 -15.63 2.26
CA VAL A 143 -11.08 -16.26 3.39
C VAL A 143 -11.59 -15.64 4.68
N PHE A 144 -11.89 -16.46 5.65
CA PHE A 144 -12.22 -16.07 7.03
C PHE A 144 -11.12 -16.53 7.98
N PRO A 145 -10.65 -15.67 8.91
CA PRO A 145 -11.11 -14.32 9.17
C PRO A 145 -10.82 -13.36 8.01
N LYS A 146 -11.79 -12.48 7.67
CA LYS A 146 -11.56 -11.40 6.69
C LYS A 146 -10.70 -10.28 7.28
N GLN A 147 -10.90 -9.98 8.55
CA GLN A 147 -10.11 -9.01 9.30
C GLN A 147 -8.92 -9.71 9.97
N ILE A 148 -7.79 -9.02 9.98
CA ILE A 148 -6.59 -9.45 10.73
C ILE A 148 -6.50 -8.76 12.09
N LYS A 149 -7.24 -7.65 12.26
CA LYS A 149 -7.31 -6.87 13.48
C LYS A 149 -8.66 -6.19 13.60
N LEU A 150 -9.24 -6.21 14.79
CA LEU A 150 -10.39 -5.41 15.15
C LEU A 150 -9.95 -3.97 15.43
N LYS A 151 -10.62 -2.99 14.82
CA LYS A 151 -10.21 -1.57 14.87
C LYS A 151 -10.64 -0.87 16.16
N SER A 152 -11.69 -1.36 16.79
CA SER A 152 -12.26 -0.83 18.02
C SER A 152 -13.11 -1.88 18.73
N GLN A 153 -13.57 -1.59 19.94
CA GLN A 153 -14.51 -2.45 20.65
C GLN A 153 -15.86 -2.60 19.95
N ASP A 154 -16.22 -1.66 19.07
CA ASP A 154 -17.45 -1.73 18.27
C ASP A 154 -17.27 -2.50 16.95
N ASP A 155 -16.03 -2.76 16.53
CA ASP A 155 -15.76 -3.53 15.33
C ASP A 155 -15.91 -5.01 15.62
N THR A 156 -16.84 -5.67 14.92
CA THR A 156 -17.12 -7.10 15.14
C THR A 156 -16.49 -8.01 14.08
N GLY A 157 -16.03 -7.47 12.98
CA GLY A 157 -15.55 -8.31 11.85
C GLY A 157 -16.69 -9.03 11.11
N ASN A 158 -16.33 -9.98 10.26
CA ASN A 158 -17.27 -10.76 9.45
C ASN A 158 -17.45 -12.18 10.01
N PHE A 159 -18.70 -12.64 10.03
CA PHE A 159 -19.03 -14.01 10.45
C PHE A 159 -19.11 -14.97 9.28
N LEU A 160 -18.97 -16.26 9.57
CA LEU A 160 -19.29 -17.37 8.70
C LEU A 160 -20.43 -18.20 9.30
N ASN A 161 -21.39 -18.59 8.47
CA ASN A 161 -22.45 -19.51 8.90
C ASN A 161 -21.89 -20.91 9.18
N LEU A 162 -22.17 -21.46 10.34
CA LEU A 162 -21.65 -22.74 10.76
C LEU A 162 -22.28 -23.93 10.01
N PRO A 163 -21.54 -25.05 9.88
CA PRO A 163 -22.10 -26.32 9.44
C PRO A 163 -23.04 -26.94 10.50
N TYR A 164 -23.68 -28.04 10.18
CA TYR A 164 -24.58 -28.81 11.07
C TYR A 164 -25.77 -28.04 11.62
N PHE A 165 -26.29 -27.06 10.86
CA PHE A 165 -27.62 -26.52 11.16
C PHE A 165 -28.67 -27.60 11.03
N ASN A 166 -29.43 -27.88 12.08
CA ASN A 166 -30.34 -29.00 12.27
C ASN A 166 -29.64 -30.36 12.51
N GLY A 167 -28.44 -30.34 13.13
CA GLY A 167 -27.73 -31.55 13.52
C GLY A 167 -27.42 -32.48 12.34
N ASP A 168 -27.76 -33.77 12.47
CA ASP A 168 -27.52 -34.77 11.45
C ASP A 168 -28.48 -34.68 10.24
N ASP A 169 -29.65 -34.01 10.41
CA ASP A 169 -30.60 -33.74 9.31
C ASP A 169 -30.21 -32.52 8.47
N THR A 170 -28.97 -32.12 8.52
CA THR A 170 -28.47 -30.93 7.83
C THR A 170 -28.16 -31.19 6.36
N THR A 171 -28.23 -30.12 5.54
CA THR A 171 -27.63 -30.08 4.21
C THR A 171 -26.22 -29.50 4.24
N ARG A 172 -25.70 -29.06 5.41
CA ARG A 172 -24.39 -28.40 5.63
C ARG A 172 -23.44 -29.30 6.41
N TYR A 173 -23.35 -30.56 6.02
CA TYR A 173 -22.53 -31.61 6.65
C TYR A 173 -21.05 -31.51 6.20
N ALA A 174 -20.18 -32.09 7.00
CA ALA A 174 -18.80 -32.35 6.59
C ALA A 174 -18.74 -33.58 5.66
N PHE A 175 -17.74 -33.60 4.79
CA PHE A 175 -17.48 -34.77 3.95
C PHE A 175 -16.41 -35.65 4.57
N LYS A 176 -16.62 -36.96 4.46
CA LYS A 176 -15.57 -37.97 4.68
C LYS A 176 -14.62 -38.02 3.51
N ASP A 177 -13.51 -38.68 3.68
CA ASP A 177 -12.47 -38.82 2.66
C ASP A 177 -12.92 -39.54 1.38
N ASP A 178 -13.96 -40.33 1.44
CA ASP A 178 -14.59 -40.99 0.28
C ASP A 178 -15.60 -40.09 -0.46
N GLY A 179 -15.88 -38.89 0.09
CA GLY A 179 -16.84 -37.91 -0.46
C GLY A 179 -18.27 -38.11 0.06
N THR A 180 -18.51 -39.02 0.97
CA THR A 180 -19.83 -39.22 1.61
C THR A 180 -20.05 -38.22 2.75
N ALA A 181 -21.32 -37.97 3.11
CA ALA A 181 -21.69 -37.13 4.22
C ALA A 181 -21.28 -37.73 5.56
N ALA A 182 -20.71 -36.93 6.45
CA ALA A 182 -20.40 -37.29 7.81
C ALA A 182 -21.51 -36.85 8.77
N THR A 183 -21.86 -37.70 9.74
CA THR A 183 -22.67 -37.31 10.90
C THR A 183 -21.89 -36.32 11.78
N LEU A 184 -22.57 -35.69 12.73
CA LEU A 184 -21.93 -34.75 13.66
C LEU A 184 -20.85 -35.45 14.53
N GLU A 185 -21.06 -36.70 14.93
CA GLU A 185 -20.04 -37.43 15.67
C GLU A 185 -18.82 -37.78 14.79
N GLU A 186 -19.04 -38.28 13.57
CA GLU A 186 -17.94 -38.50 12.60
C GLU A 186 -17.19 -37.18 12.29
N PHE A 187 -17.85 -36.01 12.27
CA PHE A 187 -17.19 -34.74 12.15
C PHE A 187 -16.23 -34.44 13.31
N TYR A 188 -16.63 -34.77 14.55
CA TYR A 188 -15.74 -34.62 15.71
C TYR A 188 -14.47 -35.47 15.59
N GLU A 189 -14.61 -36.67 15.06
CA GLU A 189 -13.47 -37.57 14.79
C GLU A 189 -12.58 -36.99 13.67
N ILE A 190 -13.18 -36.53 12.56
CA ILE A 190 -12.46 -35.87 11.45
C ILE A 190 -11.70 -34.67 11.97
N PHE A 191 -12.37 -33.80 12.76
CA PHE A 191 -11.75 -32.63 13.39
C PHE A 191 -10.54 -33.02 14.25
N SER A 192 -10.71 -34.05 15.13
CA SER A 192 -9.65 -34.49 16.03
C SER A 192 -8.42 -35.01 15.29
N ASN A 193 -8.63 -35.66 14.15
CA ASN A 193 -7.56 -36.18 13.31
C ASN A 193 -6.87 -35.13 12.45
N LYS A 194 -7.59 -34.06 12.06
CA LYS A 194 -7.09 -33.05 11.13
C LYS A 194 -6.66 -31.75 11.78
N LYS A 195 -7.04 -31.45 13.04
CA LYS A 195 -6.60 -30.25 13.75
C LYS A 195 -5.08 -30.20 13.89
N GLN A 196 -4.51 -29.05 13.72
CA GLN A 196 -3.06 -28.83 13.83
C GLN A 196 -2.72 -28.17 15.15
N LEU A 197 -1.58 -28.49 15.76
CA LEU A 197 -1.14 -27.79 16.99
C LEU A 197 -0.99 -26.28 16.72
N TYR A 198 -0.36 -25.93 15.60
CA TYR A 198 -0.26 -24.58 15.06
C TYR A 198 -0.45 -24.60 13.55
N VAL A 199 -1.10 -23.58 13.02
CA VAL A 199 -1.31 -23.40 11.58
C VAL A 199 -0.01 -23.31 10.79
N ASP A 200 1.04 -22.73 11.39
CA ASP A 200 2.35 -22.59 10.75
C ASP A 200 3.04 -23.94 10.46
N LEU A 201 2.62 -25.03 11.16
CA LEU A 201 3.11 -26.38 10.91
C LEU A 201 2.54 -26.99 9.63
N VAL A 202 1.50 -26.43 9.05
CA VAL A 202 0.94 -26.90 7.78
C VAL A 202 1.92 -26.60 6.65
N LYS A 203 2.60 -27.65 6.19
CA LYS A 203 3.51 -27.54 5.04
C LYS A 203 2.72 -27.64 3.76
N VAL A 204 2.69 -26.55 3.00
CA VAL A 204 2.14 -26.54 1.65
C VAL A 204 3.25 -26.97 0.69
N GLN A 205 3.25 -28.25 0.31
CA GLN A 205 4.23 -28.79 -0.63
C GLN A 205 3.74 -28.54 -2.06
N ARG A 206 4.50 -27.79 -2.82
CA ARG A 206 4.30 -27.67 -4.27
C ARG A 206 5.10 -28.78 -4.96
N PRO A 207 4.51 -29.55 -5.86
CA PRO A 207 5.26 -30.51 -6.64
C PRO A 207 6.38 -29.83 -7.41
N GLN A 208 7.55 -30.47 -7.50
CA GLN A 208 8.61 -29.99 -8.37
C GLN A 208 8.12 -30.05 -9.83
N SER A 209 8.29 -28.96 -10.56
CA SER A 209 7.91 -28.90 -11.96
C SER A 209 8.96 -28.15 -12.78
N GLU A 210 8.99 -28.41 -14.09
CA GLU A 210 9.84 -27.68 -15.04
C GLU A 210 9.51 -26.18 -15.12
N PHE A 211 8.39 -25.77 -14.52
CA PHE A 211 7.88 -24.39 -14.50
C PHE A 211 8.23 -23.64 -13.20
N SER A 212 9.07 -24.22 -12.34
CA SER A 212 9.41 -23.65 -11.01
C SER A 212 10.10 -22.28 -11.06
N ASP A 213 10.66 -21.89 -12.20
CA ASP A 213 11.27 -20.57 -12.46
C ASP A 213 10.32 -19.55 -13.12
N GLY A 214 9.12 -19.99 -13.50
CA GLY A 214 8.06 -19.18 -14.11
C GLY A 214 6.94 -18.77 -13.16
N PRO A 215 5.89 -18.10 -13.65
CA PRO A 215 4.72 -17.78 -12.85
C PRO A 215 4.11 -18.99 -12.17
N PRO A 216 3.84 -18.97 -10.84
CA PRO A 216 3.27 -20.12 -10.11
C PRO A 216 1.93 -20.61 -10.68
N CYS A 217 1.16 -19.71 -11.32
CA CYS A 217 -0.09 -20.10 -11.96
C CYS A 217 0.11 -21.07 -13.14
N ILE A 218 1.23 -20.99 -13.87
CA ILE A 218 1.56 -21.93 -14.96
C ILE A 218 1.82 -23.33 -14.38
N GLU A 219 2.58 -23.40 -13.33
CA GLU A 219 2.83 -24.65 -12.59
C GLU A 219 1.52 -25.30 -12.11
N LEU A 220 0.65 -24.48 -11.51
CA LEU A 220 -0.65 -24.96 -11.02
C LEU A 220 -1.64 -25.32 -12.14
N MET A 221 -1.58 -24.64 -13.31
CA MET A 221 -2.35 -25.04 -14.49
C MET A 221 -1.93 -26.39 -15.02
N ALA A 222 -0.63 -26.69 -15.05
CA ALA A 222 -0.15 -28.00 -15.46
C ALA A 222 -0.63 -29.12 -14.52
N ILE A 223 -0.65 -28.88 -13.21
CA ILE A 223 -1.07 -29.84 -12.18
C ILE A 223 -2.60 -30.02 -12.18
N ASN A 224 -3.33 -28.92 -12.13
CA ASN A 224 -4.80 -28.93 -11.94
C ASN A 224 -5.59 -29.19 -13.22
N LYS A 225 -4.92 -29.17 -14.37
CA LYS A 225 -5.54 -29.11 -15.71
C LYS A 225 -6.38 -27.84 -15.92
N ILE A 226 -6.44 -27.42 -17.16
CA ILE A 226 -7.15 -26.20 -17.56
C ILE A 226 -8.53 -26.62 -18.09
N PRO A 227 -9.63 -26.17 -17.45
CA PRO A 227 -10.97 -26.52 -17.88
C PRO A 227 -11.35 -25.79 -19.19
N GLU A 228 -12.40 -26.26 -19.80
CA GLU A 228 -13.03 -25.59 -20.94
C GLU A 228 -13.44 -24.16 -20.56
N GLY A 229 -13.28 -23.20 -21.46
CA GLY A 229 -13.55 -21.77 -21.21
C GLY A 229 -12.37 -20.94 -20.74
N GLY A 230 -11.33 -21.55 -20.11
CA GLY A 230 -10.10 -20.87 -19.66
C GLY A 230 -8.88 -21.05 -20.56
N ARG A 231 -8.95 -21.97 -21.52
CA ARG A 231 -7.81 -22.48 -22.32
C ARG A 231 -7.10 -21.40 -23.13
N ASN A 232 -7.84 -20.56 -23.85
CA ASN A 232 -7.25 -19.53 -24.70
C ASN A 232 -6.40 -18.54 -23.90
N ASN A 233 -6.93 -18.02 -22.78
CA ASN A 233 -6.20 -17.12 -21.89
C ASN A 233 -4.98 -17.81 -21.27
N ALA A 234 -5.12 -19.07 -20.87
CA ALA A 234 -4.03 -19.87 -20.30
C ALA A 234 -2.90 -20.09 -21.32
N MET A 235 -3.23 -20.46 -22.55
CA MET A 235 -2.24 -20.65 -23.60
C MET A 235 -1.57 -19.35 -23.98
N PHE A 236 -2.31 -18.23 -24.05
CA PHE A 236 -1.72 -16.92 -24.26
C PHE A 236 -0.74 -16.57 -23.15
N HIS A 237 -1.13 -16.76 -21.89
CA HIS A 237 -0.29 -16.48 -20.72
C HIS A 237 0.97 -17.37 -20.69
N TYR A 238 0.82 -18.66 -20.99
CA TYR A 238 1.95 -19.59 -21.14
C TYR A 238 2.89 -19.17 -22.28
N GLY A 239 2.35 -18.68 -23.39
CA GLY A 239 3.14 -18.19 -24.52
C GLY A 239 4.09 -17.06 -24.14
N VAL A 240 3.68 -16.15 -23.25
CA VAL A 240 4.56 -15.09 -22.68
C VAL A 240 5.76 -15.73 -21.93
N TYR A 241 5.50 -16.71 -21.08
CA TYR A 241 6.52 -17.41 -20.34
C TYR A 241 7.46 -18.20 -21.25
N ALA A 242 6.89 -19.01 -22.15
CA ALA A 242 7.65 -19.86 -23.05
C ALA A 242 8.58 -19.05 -23.95
N LYS A 243 8.12 -17.90 -24.46
CA LYS A 243 8.92 -16.98 -25.27
C LYS A 243 10.10 -16.37 -24.51
N LYS A 244 9.90 -16.06 -23.21
CA LYS A 244 10.97 -15.57 -22.35
C LYS A 244 12.01 -16.64 -22.01
N LYS A 245 11.57 -17.87 -21.76
CA LYS A 245 12.44 -18.96 -21.31
C LYS A 245 13.10 -19.72 -22.46
N TRP A 246 12.39 -19.95 -23.55
CA TRP A 246 12.82 -20.73 -24.72
C TRP A 246 12.53 -19.98 -26.04
N PRO A 247 13.26 -18.89 -26.34
CA PRO A 247 12.95 -18.03 -27.49
C PRO A 247 12.89 -18.75 -28.85
N SER A 248 13.69 -19.81 -29.04
CA SER A 248 13.72 -20.61 -30.27
C SER A 248 12.67 -21.71 -30.32
N GLU A 249 12.19 -22.21 -29.17
CA GLU A 249 11.32 -23.39 -29.06
C GLU A 249 9.91 -23.08 -28.61
N TRP A 250 9.60 -21.81 -28.27
CA TRP A 250 8.37 -21.44 -27.58
C TRP A 250 7.09 -21.90 -28.31
N LYS A 251 7.11 -21.97 -29.66
CA LYS A 251 5.95 -22.41 -30.48
C LYS A 251 5.64 -23.90 -30.28
N SER A 252 6.65 -24.74 -30.29
CA SER A 252 6.50 -26.18 -30.00
C SER A 252 6.12 -26.41 -28.54
N ARG A 253 6.75 -25.72 -27.62
CA ARG A 253 6.43 -25.78 -26.18
C ARG A 253 4.99 -25.36 -25.89
N LEU A 254 4.46 -24.33 -26.58
CA LEU A 254 3.06 -23.93 -26.45
C LEU A 254 2.10 -25.03 -26.89
N THR A 255 2.38 -25.69 -28.02
CA THR A 255 1.57 -26.83 -28.50
C THR A 255 1.61 -28.00 -27.52
N MET A 256 2.80 -28.34 -26.98
CA MET A 256 2.93 -29.41 -25.98
C MET A 256 2.18 -29.08 -24.68
N PHE A 257 2.27 -27.84 -24.20
CA PHE A 257 1.57 -27.41 -23.00
C PHE A 257 0.04 -27.46 -23.20
N ASN A 258 -0.47 -27.09 -24.35
CA ASN A 258 -1.89 -27.23 -24.69
C ASN A 258 -2.37 -28.67 -24.51
N ILE A 259 -1.62 -29.63 -25.01
CA ILE A 259 -1.98 -31.06 -24.95
C ILE A 259 -1.86 -31.57 -23.50
N SER A 260 -0.78 -31.22 -22.82
CA SER A 260 -0.48 -31.77 -21.48
C SER A 260 -1.27 -31.12 -20.36
N ALA A 261 -1.58 -29.82 -20.45
CA ALA A 261 -2.19 -29.04 -19.38
C ALA A 261 -3.70 -28.82 -19.51
N SER A 262 -4.31 -29.03 -20.68
CA SER A 262 -5.75 -28.85 -20.88
C SER A 262 -6.54 -30.13 -20.64
N GLU A 263 -7.74 -30.03 -20.06
CA GLU A 263 -8.69 -31.16 -19.99
C GLU A 263 -9.11 -31.59 -21.41
N THR A 264 -9.42 -30.62 -22.25
CA THR A 264 -9.69 -30.79 -23.69
C THR A 264 -8.80 -29.78 -24.43
N PRO A 265 -7.77 -30.19 -25.17
CA PRO A 265 -6.87 -29.26 -25.84
C PRO A 265 -7.58 -28.35 -26.85
N LEU A 266 -7.07 -27.13 -27.06
CA LEU A 266 -7.44 -26.26 -28.16
C LEU A 266 -7.02 -26.91 -29.51
N SER A 267 -7.77 -26.63 -30.55
CA SER A 267 -7.41 -27.06 -31.90
C SER A 267 -6.12 -26.38 -32.39
N GLU A 268 -5.49 -26.99 -33.39
CA GLU A 268 -4.26 -26.46 -33.96
C GLU A 268 -4.47 -25.04 -34.53
N SER A 269 -5.61 -24.77 -35.14
CA SER A 269 -5.97 -23.45 -35.69
C SER A 269 -6.07 -22.37 -34.57
N GLU A 270 -6.62 -22.72 -33.41
CA GLU A 270 -6.69 -21.81 -32.26
C GLU A 270 -5.29 -21.51 -31.67
N ILE A 271 -4.45 -22.53 -31.56
CA ILE A 271 -3.06 -22.37 -31.11
C ILE A 271 -2.27 -21.51 -32.11
N ASP A 272 -2.48 -21.66 -33.40
CA ASP A 272 -1.78 -20.86 -34.41
C ASP A 272 -2.21 -19.38 -34.38
N ILE A 273 -3.45 -19.09 -34.00
CA ILE A 273 -3.89 -17.71 -33.75
C ILE A 273 -3.07 -17.11 -32.59
N ILE A 274 -2.89 -17.84 -31.49
CA ILE A 274 -2.12 -17.40 -30.35
C ILE A 274 -0.65 -17.19 -30.74
N LYS A 275 -0.04 -18.13 -31.48
CA LYS A 275 1.34 -17.98 -31.98
C LYS A 275 1.51 -16.71 -32.80
N ARG A 276 0.60 -16.46 -33.74
CA ARG A 276 0.61 -15.23 -34.58
C ARG A 276 0.47 -13.94 -33.77
N GLN A 277 -0.31 -13.96 -32.67
CA GLN A 277 -0.42 -12.82 -31.76
C GLN A 277 0.92 -12.54 -31.07
N HIS A 278 1.59 -13.58 -30.59
CA HIS A 278 2.91 -13.47 -29.94
C HIS A 278 4.04 -13.09 -30.91
N ASP A 279 3.92 -13.42 -32.19
CA ASP A 279 4.89 -13.00 -33.21
C ASP A 279 4.83 -11.47 -33.50
N LYS A 280 3.65 -10.84 -33.31
CA LYS A 280 3.44 -9.42 -33.65
C LYS A 280 4.13 -8.45 -32.72
N LYS A 281 4.22 -8.77 -31.42
CA LYS A 281 4.85 -7.92 -30.38
C LYS A 281 5.13 -8.70 -29.11
N GLU A 282 5.92 -8.08 -28.24
CA GLU A 282 6.10 -8.57 -26.87
C GLU A 282 4.86 -8.27 -26.02
N TRP A 283 4.44 -9.28 -25.28
CA TRP A 283 3.27 -9.21 -24.41
C TRP A 283 3.64 -9.37 -22.93
N GLY A 284 2.89 -8.70 -22.08
CA GLY A 284 2.92 -8.94 -20.63
C GLY A 284 2.00 -10.09 -20.21
N TYR A 285 2.18 -10.56 -18.97
CA TYR A 285 1.31 -11.56 -18.35
C TYR A 285 -0.10 -11.00 -18.12
N LYS A 286 -1.12 -11.81 -18.40
CA LYS A 286 -2.53 -11.46 -18.17
C LYS A 286 -3.01 -12.01 -16.82
N CYS A 287 -2.47 -11.48 -15.74
CA CYS A 287 -2.68 -12.01 -14.40
C CYS A 287 -4.12 -11.91 -13.86
N ASN A 288 -4.92 -10.97 -14.39
CA ASN A 288 -6.31 -10.75 -13.98
C ASN A 288 -7.34 -11.64 -14.70
N ASP A 289 -6.92 -12.34 -15.75
CA ASP A 289 -7.80 -13.18 -16.54
C ASP A 289 -7.93 -14.58 -15.90
N THR A 290 -9.10 -15.20 -16.07
CA THR A 290 -9.32 -16.59 -15.66
C THR A 290 -8.62 -17.53 -16.69
N PRO A 291 -7.92 -18.61 -16.23
CA PRO A 291 -7.85 -19.14 -14.87
C PRO A 291 -6.70 -18.56 -14.02
N MET A 292 -5.81 -17.72 -14.56
CA MET A 292 -4.60 -17.25 -13.87
C MET A 292 -4.88 -16.54 -12.56
N CYS A 293 -5.93 -15.68 -12.49
CA CYS A 293 -6.28 -14.97 -11.26
C CYS A 293 -6.62 -15.91 -10.09
N ASN A 294 -7.21 -17.08 -10.38
CA ASN A 294 -7.57 -18.08 -9.38
C ASN A 294 -6.36 -18.91 -8.88
N LEU A 295 -5.26 -18.90 -9.64
CA LEU A 295 -4.04 -19.66 -9.38
C LEU A 295 -2.87 -18.72 -9.03
N CYS A 296 -3.13 -17.43 -8.84
CA CYS A 296 -2.10 -16.42 -8.69
C CYS A 296 -1.52 -16.40 -7.27
N ASP A 297 -0.22 -16.68 -7.16
CA ASP A 297 0.60 -16.37 -6.00
C ASP A 297 1.58 -15.26 -6.38
N LYS A 298 1.14 -14.01 -6.15
CA LYS A 298 1.87 -12.83 -6.56
C LYS A 298 3.20 -12.69 -5.81
N LYS A 299 3.23 -13.02 -4.51
CA LYS A 299 4.44 -12.94 -3.68
C LYS A 299 5.52 -13.87 -4.25
N LEU A 300 5.19 -15.12 -4.49
CA LEU A 300 6.13 -16.10 -5.08
C LEU A 300 6.48 -15.74 -6.53
N CYS A 301 5.53 -15.27 -7.33
CA CYS A 301 5.77 -14.91 -8.73
C CYS A 301 6.84 -13.80 -8.89
N LYS A 302 6.88 -12.84 -7.96
CA LYS A 302 7.86 -11.77 -7.94
C LYS A 302 9.30 -12.27 -7.75
N THR A 303 9.48 -13.35 -7.00
CA THR A 303 10.81 -13.92 -6.72
C THR A 303 11.33 -14.84 -7.83
N ARG A 304 10.48 -15.22 -8.79
CA ARG A 304 10.85 -16.16 -9.84
C ARG A 304 11.46 -15.48 -11.06
N LYS A 305 12.49 -16.08 -11.64
CA LYS A 305 13.27 -15.56 -12.77
C LYS A 305 12.41 -15.07 -13.95
N TYR A 306 11.41 -15.85 -14.34
CA TYR A 306 10.48 -15.53 -15.43
C TYR A 306 9.09 -15.16 -14.92
N GLY A 307 8.96 -14.80 -13.64
CA GLY A 307 7.73 -14.28 -13.07
C GLY A 307 7.39 -12.87 -13.55
N ILE A 308 6.52 -12.20 -12.81
CA ILE A 308 6.16 -10.80 -13.09
C ILE A 308 7.29 -9.81 -12.77
N GLY A 309 8.39 -10.29 -12.12
CA GLY A 309 9.45 -9.45 -11.59
C GLY A 309 9.03 -8.72 -10.32
N GLU A 310 9.94 -8.00 -9.74
CA GLU A 310 9.56 -7.00 -8.75
C GLU A 310 8.66 -5.99 -9.45
N GLU A 311 7.40 -5.87 -9.03
CA GLU A 311 6.69 -4.64 -9.30
C GLU A 311 7.59 -3.54 -8.73
N LEU A 312 7.87 -2.52 -9.52
CA LEU A 312 8.40 -1.28 -9.00
C LEU A 312 7.41 -0.87 -7.90
N VAL A 313 7.77 -1.20 -6.66
CA VAL A 313 6.98 -0.80 -5.50
C VAL A 313 7.06 0.70 -5.48
N PHE A 314 5.92 1.37 -5.37
CA PHE A 314 5.92 2.82 -5.23
C PHE A 314 6.73 3.16 -3.95
N PRO A 315 7.71 4.06 -4.03
CA PRO A 315 8.60 4.34 -2.90
C PRO A 315 7.81 4.83 -1.69
N LEU A 316 8.33 4.55 -0.50
CA LEU A 316 7.79 5.09 0.74
C LEU A 316 8.08 6.59 0.78
N LEU A 317 7.03 7.40 0.80
CA LEU A 317 7.14 8.84 0.96
C LEU A 317 6.86 9.23 2.42
N ALA A 318 7.77 9.98 3.02
CA ALA A 318 7.67 10.41 4.42
C ALA A 318 8.28 11.81 4.63
N ASP A 319 8.09 12.38 5.80
CA ASP A 319 8.80 13.56 6.30
C ASP A 319 8.81 14.76 5.36
N LEU A 320 7.64 15.15 4.85
CA LEU A 320 7.52 16.34 4.00
C LEU A 320 7.81 17.59 4.81
N GLN A 321 8.89 18.30 4.46
CA GLN A 321 9.29 19.56 5.04
C GLN A 321 9.01 20.71 4.07
N LYS A 322 8.39 21.76 4.56
CA LYS A 322 8.15 23.01 3.81
C LYS A 322 9.05 24.11 4.33
N ILE A 323 9.97 24.59 3.50
CA ILE A 323 10.83 25.74 3.87
C ILE A 323 10.05 27.03 3.68
N LYS A 324 9.95 27.83 4.77
CA LYS A 324 9.18 29.07 4.83
C LYS A 324 9.89 30.23 4.12
N LEU A 325 9.66 30.34 2.83
CA LEU A 325 10.11 31.47 2.01
C LEU A 325 8.92 32.12 1.28
N GLU A 326 9.10 33.27 0.65
CA GLU A 326 8.08 33.85 -0.23
C GLU A 326 7.67 32.88 -1.36
N LYS A 327 8.63 32.16 -1.90
CA LYS A 327 8.41 31.01 -2.80
C LYS A 327 8.91 29.76 -2.06
N PRO A 328 8.03 29.03 -1.37
CA PRO A 328 8.43 27.89 -0.59
C PRO A 328 8.91 26.77 -1.50
N TYR A 329 9.95 26.07 -1.07
CA TYR A 329 10.39 24.79 -1.63
C TYR A 329 10.22 23.70 -0.56
N TYR A 330 10.37 22.45 -0.98
CA TYR A 330 10.06 21.31 -0.12
C TYR A 330 11.21 20.30 -0.13
N TYR A 331 11.34 19.58 0.97
CA TYR A 331 12.10 18.36 1.03
C TYR A 331 11.16 17.20 1.35
N LEU A 332 11.33 16.09 0.67
CA LEU A 332 10.56 14.87 0.85
C LEU A 332 11.51 13.71 1.02
N ASN A 333 11.24 12.85 2.01
CA ASN A 333 11.96 11.59 2.16
C ASN A 333 11.33 10.55 1.21
N VAL A 334 12.16 9.93 0.38
CA VAL A 334 11.79 8.91 -0.61
C VAL A 334 12.65 7.67 -0.33
N ASP A 335 12.09 6.62 0.26
CA ASP A 335 12.81 5.40 0.67
C ASP A 335 14.04 5.65 1.57
N GLY A 336 13.99 6.71 2.40
CA GLY A 336 15.09 7.11 3.29
C GLY A 336 16.02 8.16 2.71
N GLU A 337 15.94 8.47 1.41
CA GLU A 337 16.74 9.50 0.76
C GLU A 337 15.98 10.83 0.65
N ARG A 338 16.70 11.94 0.74
CA ARG A 338 16.12 13.28 0.75
C ARG A 338 16.02 13.84 -0.67
N LEU A 339 14.79 14.07 -1.14
CA LEU A 339 14.47 14.68 -2.43
C LEU A 339 14.17 16.17 -2.26
N HIS A 340 14.81 17.03 -3.05
CA HIS A 340 14.51 18.46 -3.12
C HIS A 340 13.44 18.73 -4.18
N LEU A 341 12.40 19.47 -3.81
CA LEU A 341 11.29 19.86 -4.69
C LEU A 341 11.20 21.40 -4.71
N GLU A 342 11.46 22.00 -5.84
CA GLU A 342 11.53 23.46 -5.98
C GLU A 342 10.22 24.20 -5.64
N ASN A 343 9.08 23.53 -5.82
CA ASN A 343 7.78 24.12 -5.55
C ASN A 343 6.69 23.06 -5.42
N VAL A 344 5.46 23.47 -5.07
CA VAL A 344 4.31 22.58 -4.87
C VAL A 344 3.87 21.82 -6.13
N LYS A 345 4.27 22.20 -7.32
CA LYS A 345 3.87 21.51 -8.57
C LYS A 345 4.38 20.08 -8.60
N TYR A 346 5.55 19.81 -8.03
CA TYR A 346 6.13 18.47 -7.92
C TYR A 346 5.27 17.52 -7.06
N LEU A 347 4.54 18.04 -6.09
CA LEU A 347 3.59 17.27 -5.29
C LEU A 347 2.23 17.11 -5.98
N LYS A 348 1.85 18.07 -6.83
CA LYS A 348 0.59 18.03 -7.57
C LYS A 348 0.66 17.18 -8.84
N GLN A 349 1.81 17.19 -9.54
CA GLN A 349 2.00 16.51 -10.82
C GLN A 349 3.00 15.38 -10.66
N GLN A 350 2.52 14.14 -10.73
CA GLN A 350 3.34 12.95 -10.58
C GLN A 350 4.50 12.89 -11.57
N SER A 351 4.33 13.41 -12.80
CA SER A 351 5.41 13.45 -13.80
C SER A 351 6.60 14.29 -13.36
N LEU A 352 6.37 15.46 -12.74
CA LEU A 352 7.44 16.30 -12.20
C LEU A 352 8.14 15.64 -10.99
N PHE A 353 7.37 14.95 -10.14
CA PHE A 353 7.94 14.16 -9.06
C PHE A 353 8.84 13.05 -9.58
N GLN A 354 8.41 12.32 -10.62
CA GLN A 354 9.22 11.28 -11.26
C GLN A 354 10.50 11.86 -11.88
N GLU A 355 10.41 13.03 -12.52
CA GLU A 355 11.56 13.75 -13.07
C GLU A 355 12.58 14.09 -11.97
N ALA A 356 12.12 14.67 -10.86
CA ALA A 356 12.98 14.97 -9.72
C ALA A 356 13.65 13.72 -9.11
N CYS A 357 12.92 12.60 -9.02
CA CYS A 357 13.50 11.33 -8.58
C CYS A 357 14.57 10.81 -9.57
N MET A 358 14.33 10.95 -10.87
CA MET A 358 15.31 10.54 -11.88
C MET A 358 16.58 11.39 -11.85
N GLU A 359 16.44 12.70 -11.61
CA GLU A 359 17.58 13.64 -11.58
C GLU A 359 18.41 13.55 -10.29
N GLN A 360 17.77 13.28 -9.15
CA GLN A 360 18.42 13.37 -7.84
C GLN A 360 18.67 12.01 -7.18
N LEU A 361 17.89 10.98 -7.51
CA LEU A 361 17.94 9.67 -6.86
C LEU A 361 18.19 8.52 -7.87
N ASP A 362 18.44 8.83 -9.13
CA ASP A 362 18.79 7.87 -10.21
C ASP A 362 17.74 6.75 -10.43
N PHE A 363 16.47 6.96 -10.06
CA PHE A 363 15.42 6.00 -10.33
C PHE A 363 14.10 6.66 -10.72
N LYS A 364 13.27 5.94 -11.50
CA LYS A 364 11.92 6.39 -11.87
C LYS A 364 10.85 5.65 -11.07
N PRO A 365 10.11 6.32 -10.17
CA PRO A 365 8.97 5.72 -9.50
C PRO A 365 7.90 5.24 -10.49
N PRO A 366 7.17 4.14 -10.21
CA PRO A 366 6.08 3.70 -11.06
C PRO A 366 4.96 4.75 -11.10
N THR A 367 4.24 4.80 -12.22
CA THR A 367 3.06 5.66 -12.35
C THR A 367 1.88 5.02 -11.63
N VAL A 368 1.27 5.75 -10.71
CA VAL A 368 0.01 5.36 -10.05
C VAL A 368 -1.17 6.14 -10.63
N LYS A 369 -2.39 5.65 -10.40
CA LYS A 369 -3.60 6.37 -10.83
C LYS A 369 -3.72 7.72 -10.11
N PRO A 370 -4.30 8.75 -10.73
CA PRO A 370 -4.43 10.08 -10.11
C PRO A 370 -5.06 10.06 -8.71
N ARG A 371 -6.11 9.25 -8.51
CA ARG A 371 -6.74 9.07 -7.20
C ARG A 371 -5.78 8.49 -6.15
N ASP A 372 -4.95 7.54 -6.54
CA ASP A 372 -3.99 6.89 -5.63
C ASP A 372 -2.84 7.86 -5.31
N TRP A 373 -2.43 8.69 -6.29
CA TRP A 373 -1.48 9.78 -6.08
C TRP A 373 -2.00 10.78 -5.05
N ASP A 374 -3.24 11.23 -5.18
CA ASP A 374 -3.87 12.12 -4.21
C ASP A 374 -3.96 11.50 -2.81
N MET A 375 -4.25 10.20 -2.71
CA MET A 375 -4.26 9.48 -1.43
C MET A 375 -2.89 9.42 -0.75
N ILE A 376 -1.81 9.40 -1.52
CA ILE A 376 -0.43 9.43 -1.01
C ILE A 376 -0.03 10.84 -0.57
N ILE A 377 -0.31 11.85 -1.39
CA ILE A 377 0.17 13.22 -1.17
C ILE A 377 -0.65 13.98 -0.12
N ASN A 378 -1.97 13.77 -0.04
CA ASN A 378 -2.83 14.52 0.88
C ASN A 378 -2.44 14.36 2.36
N PRO A 379 -2.13 13.16 2.88
CA PRO A 379 -1.65 12.99 4.25
C PRO A 379 -0.31 13.69 4.51
N LEU A 380 0.62 13.66 3.54
CA LEU A 380 1.91 14.34 3.63
C LEU A 380 1.71 15.86 3.71
N MET A 381 0.85 16.41 2.84
CA MET A 381 0.52 17.84 2.87
C MET A 381 -0.19 18.27 4.14
N LYS A 382 -1.02 17.41 4.73
CA LYS A 382 -1.71 17.69 6.00
C LYS A 382 -0.76 17.71 7.19
N ASN A 383 0.25 16.85 7.16
CA ASN A 383 1.17 16.60 8.28
C ASN A 383 2.58 17.15 8.02
N HIS A 384 2.77 18.03 7.01
CA HIS A 384 4.08 18.55 6.69
C HIS A 384 4.67 19.39 7.82
N GLU A 385 5.98 19.31 7.97
CA GLU A 385 6.73 20.12 8.94
C GLU A 385 7.13 21.45 8.31
N PRO A 386 6.69 22.61 8.87
CA PRO A 386 7.17 23.93 8.46
C PRO A 386 8.55 24.19 9.09
N VAL A 387 9.56 24.36 8.25
CA VAL A 387 10.94 24.59 8.67
C VAL A 387 11.35 26.03 8.34
N GLU A 388 11.96 26.72 9.29
CA GLU A 388 12.54 28.05 9.05
C GLU A 388 13.77 27.90 8.14
N PRO A 389 13.95 28.83 7.15
CA PRO A 389 15.12 28.78 6.28
C PRO A 389 16.42 29.01 7.08
N PRO A 390 17.56 28.51 6.60
CA PRO A 390 18.86 28.85 7.18
C PRO A 390 19.07 30.37 7.21
N GLU A 391 19.82 30.87 8.18
CA GLU A 391 20.20 32.28 8.27
C GLU A 391 20.90 32.73 6.98
N GLY A 392 20.59 33.92 6.49
CA GLY A 392 21.19 34.52 5.30
C GLY A 392 20.52 34.17 3.97
N VAL A 393 19.52 33.27 3.95
CA VAL A 393 18.88 32.80 2.71
C VAL A 393 17.62 33.60 2.36
N THR A 394 16.97 34.21 3.34
CA THR A 394 15.74 34.97 3.05
C THR A 394 16.06 36.28 2.31
N THR A 395 15.09 36.76 1.53
CA THR A 395 15.20 38.10 0.88
C THR A 395 15.41 39.22 1.92
N ALA A 396 14.86 39.05 3.11
CA ALA A 396 15.07 39.95 4.23
C ALA A 396 16.53 39.92 4.73
N ASP A 397 17.11 38.72 4.85
CA ASP A 397 18.51 38.56 5.25
C ASP A 397 19.47 39.10 4.20
N GLN A 398 19.18 38.87 2.92
CA GLN A 398 19.96 39.47 1.80
C GLN A 398 19.89 41.01 1.84
N LEU A 399 18.70 41.57 2.07
CA LEU A 399 18.55 43.01 2.22
C LEU A 399 19.36 43.54 3.42
N ARG A 400 19.32 42.84 4.54
CA ARG A 400 20.09 43.17 5.74
C ARG A 400 21.59 43.11 5.49
N ASN A 401 22.08 42.08 4.82
CA ASN A 401 23.50 41.95 4.45
C ASN A 401 23.94 43.10 3.53
N HIS A 402 23.13 43.44 2.52
CA HIS A 402 23.39 44.59 1.65
C HIS A 402 23.37 45.90 2.43
N LEU A 403 22.50 46.04 3.43
CA LEU A 403 22.46 47.24 4.27
C LEU A 403 23.68 47.34 5.18
N GLU A 404 24.14 46.20 5.77
CA GLU A 404 25.36 46.11 6.57
C GLU A 404 26.57 46.51 5.72
N GLU A 405 26.71 45.96 4.51
CA GLU A 405 27.77 46.28 3.55
C GLU A 405 27.76 47.76 3.17
N PHE A 406 26.58 48.33 2.90
CA PHE A 406 26.41 49.72 2.59
C PHE A 406 26.83 50.64 3.75
N CYS A 407 26.45 50.31 4.97
CA CYS A 407 26.75 51.11 6.16
C CYS A 407 28.22 51.04 6.58
N LEU A 408 28.89 49.89 6.40
CA LEU A 408 30.28 49.67 6.83
C LEU A 408 31.31 50.14 5.79
N ASN A 409 31.00 49.98 4.48
CA ASN A 409 31.96 50.20 3.40
C ASN A 409 31.82 51.57 2.72
N ARG A 410 30.89 52.43 3.14
CA ARG A 410 30.73 53.79 2.64
C ARG A 410 31.44 54.79 3.51
N HIS A 411 31.72 55.99 2.89
CA HIS A 411 32.28 57.11 3.63
C HIS A 411 31.37 57.46 4.83
N ILE A 412 31.94 57.41 6.01
CA ILE A 412 31.27 57.77 7.26
C ILE A 412 31.32 59.27 7.36
N GLY A 413 30.15 59.90 7.20
CA GLY A 413 30.04 61.34 7.32
C GLY A 413 30.26 61.82 8.75
N SER A 414 30.82 63.02 8.86
CA SER A 414 31.07 63.65 10.17
C SER A 414 29.81 64.35 10.74
N ASP A 415 28.87 64.65 9.87
CA ASP A 415 27.61 65.29 10.24
C ASP A 415 26.42 64.91 9.34
N VAL A 416 25.25 65.42 9.67
CA VAL A 416 23.99 65.13 8.96
C VAL A 416 23.98 65.68 7.52
N THR A 417 24.86 66.62 7.14
CA THR A 417 24.89 67.19 5.79
C THR A 417 25.51 66.25 4.77
N ASP A 418 26.35 65.33 5.21
CA ASP A 418 26.99 64.29 4.37
C ASP A 418 25.97 63.28 3.87
N LEU A 419 24.83 63.14 4.52
CA LEU A 419 23.74 62.27 4.05
C LEU A 419 23.23 62.69 2.66
N LYS A 420 23.27 63.95 2.33
CA LYS A 420 22.87 64.46 0.99
C LYS A 420 23.84 64.03 -0.11
N LYS A 421 25.11 63.78 0.22
CA LYS A 421 26.15 63.30 -0.71
C LYS A 421 26.13 61.76 -0.87
N GLY A 422 25.20 61.06 -0.15
CA GLY A 422 25.07 59.59 -0.18
C GLY A 422 26.02 58.88 0.77
N GLY A 423 26.56 59.59 1.78
CA GLY A 423 27.31 59.01 2.90
C GLY A 423 26.39 58.37 3.94
N VAL A 424 27.00 57.67 4.88
CA VAL A 424 26.39 57.14 6.09
C VAL A 424 26.88 57.94 7.27
N TRP A 425 25.99 58.54 8.05
CA TRP A 425 26.33 59.26 9.27
C TRP A 425 26.07 58.37 10.47
N THR A 426 27.08 58.20 11.31
CA THR A 426 26.98 57.37 12.55
C THR A 426 26.97 58.26 13.78
N SER A 427 25.93 58.19 14.58
CA SER A 427 25.75 58.99 15.77
C SER A 427 24.88 58.26 16.80
N GLY A 428 25.27 58.32 18.08
CA GLY A 428 24.48 57.74 19.17
C GLY A 428 24.25 56.25 19.10
N GLY A 429 25.21 55.53 18.49
CA GLY A 429 25.07 54.05 18.31
C GLY A 429 24.16 53.61 17.15
N TYR A 430 23.88 54.56 16.24
CA TYR A 430 23.05 54.29 15.05
C TYR A 430 23.70 54.78 13.79
N HIS A 431 23.49 54.04 12.69
CA HIS A 431 23.74 54.49 11.31
C HIS A 431 22.52 55.19 10.76
N HIS A 432 22.75 56.30 10.13
CA HIS A 432 21.75 57.11 9.43
C HIS A 432 22.10 57.17 7.95
N PHE A 433 21.12 56.96 7.07
CA PHE A 433 21.33 56.96 5.62
C PHE A 433 20.05 57.43 4.88
N VAL A 434 20.22 57.88 3.64
CA VAL A 434 19.11 58.23 2.78
C VAL A 434 18.70 57.02 1.95
N PHE A 435 17.47 56.57 2.09
CA PHE A 435 17.02 55.35 1.42
C PHE A 435 17.12 55.39 -0.10
N SER A 436 16.77 56.54 -0.70
CA SER A 436 16.91 56.70 -2.16
C SER A 436 18.34 56.48 -2.67
N MET A 437 19.35 56.88 -1.88
CA MET A 437 20.74 56.65 -2.21
C MET A 437 21.15 55.18 -2.02
N PHE A 438 20.70 54.56 -0.94
CA PHE A 438 20.91 53.11 -0.74
C PHE A 438 20.30 52.30 -1.89
N TYR A 439 19.04 52.58 -2.25
CA TYR A 439 18.38 51.85 -3.33
C TYR A 439 19.02 52.12 -4.70
N SER A 440 19.09 53.37 -5.15
CA SER A 440 19.49 53.71 -6.51
C SER A 440 20.99 53.62 -6.77
N LYS A 441 21.84 53.86 -5.76
CA LYS A 441 23.30 53.88 -5.91
C LYS A 441 24.00 52.60 -5.43
N PHE A 442 23.31 51.75 -4.66
CA PHE A 442 23.86 50.55 -4.15
C PHE A 442 23.06 49.32 -4.58
N LEU A 443 21.81 49.17 -4.16
CA LEU A 443 21.01 47.96 -4.44
C LEU A 443 20.83 47.70 -5.95
N VAL A 444 20.58 48.70 -6.75
CA VAL A 444 20.45 48.53 -8.21
C VAL A 444 21.75 47.98 -8.83
N ARG A 445 22.90 48.39 -8.31
CA ARG A 445 24.21 47.84 -8.76
C ARG A 445 24.43 46.38 -8.33
N GLN A 446 23.82 45.99 -7.24
CA GLN A 446 23.82 44.59 -6.75
C GLN A 446 22.74 43.73 -7.44
N ARG A 447 22.10 44.21 -8.50
CA ARG A 447 21.01 43.56 -9.24
C ARG A 447 19.82 43.16 -8.35
N TRP A 448 19.48 44.05 -7.38
CA TRP A 448 18.33 43.86 -6.52
C TRP A 448 17.02 44.00 -7.32
N GLU A 449 16.19 42.93 -7.32
CA GLU A 449 15.00 42.79 -8.17
C GLU A 449 13.73 43.36 -7.56
N ILE A 450 13.73 43.66 -6.26
CA ILE A 450 12.54 44.14 -5.57
C ILE A 450 12.39 45.65 -5.78
N ASN A 451 11.18 46.07 -6.07
CA ASN A 451 10.89 47.49 -6.34
C ASN A 451 11.11 48.39 -5.11
N TYR A 452 11.25 49.71 -5.37
CA TYR A 452 11.57 50.73 -4.38
C TYR A 452 10.62 50.73 -3.18
N GLN A 453 9.30 50.67 -3.43
CA GLN A 453 8.28 50.79 -2.36
C GLN A 453 8.32 49.55 -1.45
N ARG A 454 8.40 48.36 -2.04
CA ARG A 454 8.47 47.09 -1.29
C ARG A 454 9.77 46.95 -0.52
N THR A 455 10.90 47.38 -1.09
CA THR A 455 12.19 47.39 -0.37
C THR A 455 12.15 48.36 0.82
N ALA A 456 11.54 49.53 0.69
CA ALA A 456 11.37 50.47 1.81
C ALA A 456 10.52 49.86 2.94
N GLN A 457 9.44 49.17 2.56
CA GLN A 457 8.59 48.47 3.55
C GLN A 457 9.36 47.34 4.24
N MET A 458 10.11 46.52 3.50
CA MET A 458 10.94 45.43 4.07
C MET A 458 11.99 45.97 5.06
N LEU A 459 12.61 47.10 4.77
CA LEU A 459 13.53 47.75 5.73
C LEU A 459 12.85 48.15 7.02
N LYS A 460 11.60 48.61 6.96
CA LYS A 460 10.83 48.95 8.16
C LYS A 460 10.40 47.71 8.95
N ASP A 461 9.99 46.65 8.24
CA ASP A 461 9.41 45.48 8.86
C ASP A 461 10.50 44.52 9.39
N HIS A 462 11.65 44.40 8.71
CA HIS A 462 12.66 43.36 9.00
C HIS A 462 14.00 43.92 9.48
N CYS A 463 14.32 45.18 9.23
CA CYS A 463 15.60 45.79 9.58
C CYS A 463 15.50 46.83 10.68
N ASN A 464 14.34 47.01 11.30
CA ASN A 464 14.09 48.03 12.34
C ASN A 464 14.52 49.43 11.93
N CYS A 465 14.29 49.79 10.66
CA CYS A 465 14.63 51.13 10.14
C CYS A 465 13.48 52.11 10.39
N ASP A 466 13.79 53.28 10.92
CA ASP A 466 12.83 54.36 11.16
C ASP A 466 13.19 55.62 10.35
N ASP A 467 12.21 56.44 10.05
CA ASP A 467 12.37 57.49 9.07
C ASP A 467 12.03 58.92 9.53
N LYS A 468 12.65 59.91 8.92
CA LYS A 468 12.46 61.34 8.81
C LYS A 468 13.26 62.21 9.77
N LYS A 469 14.27 62.86 9.23
CA LYS A 469 15.01 63.93 9.89
C LYS A 469 15.00 65.22 9.04
N ARG A 470 15.10 66.35 9.71
CA ARG A 470 15.25 67.65 9.07
C ARG A 470 16.74 67.95 8.94
N VAL A 471 17.21 68.24 7.73
CA VAL A 471 18.59 68.60 7.47
C VAL A 471 18.62 70.01 6.89
N GLY A 472 18.96 70.98 7.70
CA GLY A 472 18.84 72.38 7.36
C GLY A 472 17.37 72.82 7.16
N LYS A 473 17.11 73.47 6.03
CA LYS A 473 15.71 73.90 5.67
C LYS A 473 14.91 72.75 5.00
N GLU A 474 15.54 71.63 4.61
CA GLU A 474 14.90 70.57 3.87
C GLU A 474 14.53 69.41 4.77
N ARG A 475 13.40 68.72 4.44
CA ARG A 475 12.95 67.51 5.09
C ARG A 475 13.31 66.35 4.19
N ILE A 476 14.30 65.52 4.62
CA ILE A 476 14.72 64.31 3.92
C ILE A 476 14.28 63.09 4.66
N SER A 477 13.96 62.04 3.93
CA SER A 477 13.66 60.71 4.49
C SER A 477 14.96 60.01 4.82
N VAL A 478 15.23 59.90 6.11
CA VAL A 478 16.46 59.29 6.64
C VAL A 478 16.07 58.00 7.36
N PHE A 479 16.63 56.89 6.93
CA PHE A 479 16.50 55.64 7.63
C PHE A 479 17.57 55.52 8.70
N THR A 480 17.22 54.92 9.82
CA THR A 480 18.09 54.77 10.97
C THR A 480 18.10 53.31 11.41
N ILE A 481 19.27 52.72 11.56
CA ILE A 481 19.46 51.37 12.04
C ILE A 481 20.53 51.34 13.12
N LYS A 482 20.40 50.43 14.09
CA LYS A 482 21.44 50.20 15.11
C LYS A 482 22.78 49.93 14.42
N GLN A 483 23.85 50.55 14.94
CA GLN A 483 25.18 50.41 14.42
C GLN A 483 25.60 48.92 14.33
N PHE A 484 26.10 48.57 13.15
CA PHE A 484 26.69 47.24 12.94
C PHE A 484 28.09 47.19 13.56
N ASP A 485 28.44 46.07 14.17
CA ASP A 485 29.78 45.82 14.66
C ASP A 485 30.73 45.57 13.49
N LYS A 486 31.87 46.27 13.46
CA LYS A 486 32.92 45.91 12.48
C LYS A 486 33.41 44.53 12.75
N LYS A 487 33.14 43.56 11.89
CA LYS A 487 33.78 42.25 11.91
C LYS A 487 35.30 42.48 11.85
N LYS A 488 36.05 42.00 12.83
CA LYS A 488 37.51 41.92 12.69
C LYS A 488 37.79 41.02 11.52
N ASP A 489 38.51 41.50 10.51
CA ASP A 489 39.02 40.70 9.43
C ASP A 489 40.03 39.71 10.03
N ASP A 490 39.60 38.49 10.31
CA ASP A 490 40.50 37.37 10.60
C ASP A 490 41.11 36.77 9.32
N TYR A 491 41.46 37.62 8.36
CA TYR A 491 42.24 37.23 7.22
C TYR A 491 43.70 37.18 7.64
N VAL A 492 44.11 36.06 8.24
CA VAL A 492 45.53 35.67 8.31
C VAL A 492 45.96 35.32 6.88
N GLN A 493 46.66 36.22 6.21
CA GLN A 493 47.36 35.89 4.98
C GLN A 493 48.31 34.73 5.30
N LYS A 494 47.98 33.50 4.82
CA LYS A 494 48.93 32.40 4.76
C LYS A 494 50.03 32.83 3.80
N GLU A 495 51.19 33.12 4.32
CA GLU A 495 52.41 33.25 3.50
C GLU A 495 52.62 31.93 2.72
N LEU A 496 52.35 31.96 1.42
CA LEU A 496 52.67 30.89 0.50
C LEU A 496 54.19 30.74 0.46
N LYS A 497 54.73 29.71 1.07
CA LYS A 497 56.16 29.36 0.91
C LYS A 497 56.39 28.94 -0.52
N PRO A 498 57.54 29.33 -1.16
CA PRO A 498 57.83 29.10 -2.57
C PRO A 498 57.91 27.64 -3.03
N LYS A 499 57.59 26.68 -2.18
CA LYS A 499 57.59 25.22 -2.49
C LYS A 499 56.21 24.63 -2.82
N ASP A 500 55.12 25.43 -2.76
CA ASP A 500 53.74 24.92 -2.99
C ASP A 500 53.24 25.25 -4.40
N VAL A 501 54.12 25.64 -5.30
CA VAL A 501 53.82 25.86 -6.73
C VAL A 501 54.64 24.92 -7.56
N PHE A 502 54.21 23.64 -7.63
CA PHE A 502 54.41 22.73 -8.75
C PHE A 502 53.59 21.47 -8.51
#